data_3af15382a01fcbe1b7c821f0e2bc87e7
#
_entry.id   3af15382a01fcbe1b7c821f0e2bc87e7
#
_cell.length_a   1.000
_cell.length_b   1.000
_cell.length_c   1.000
_cell.angle_alpha   90.00
_cell.angle_beta   90.00
_cell.angle_gamma   90.00
#
_symmetry.space_group_name_H-M   'P 1'
#
loop_
_entity.id
_entity.type
_entity.pdbx_description
1 polymer ?
#
loop_
_entity_poly.entity_id
_entity_poly.type
_entity_poly.pdbx_seq_one_letter_code
_entity_poly.pdbx_strand_id
1 'polypeptide(L)'
;IEYCKAILHRHKALVCSCMTEQHHHGQTKDDVFLCIPPLYHTGAKMHWFGSLISGSKAVLLRGVKPEWILRTITEEKCTIVWLLVPWAQDILDAIESGRVNLDHYLLDQWRLMHIGAQPVPPSLIKRWLKYFPHHKYDTNYGLSESIGPGCVHLGVDNIEKIGAIGKAGYLWQTRIIDEQGQDVA
;
A
#
# COMPACT_ATOMS: atom_id res chain seq x y z
N ILE A 1 -12.31 -26.73 1.28
CA ILE A 1 -13.19 -25.54 1.28
C ILE A 1 -12.74 -24.72 2.47
N GLU A 2 -11.98 -23.65 2.24
CA GLU A 2 -11.68 -22.68 3.30
C GLU A 2 -12.98 -21.95 3.62
N TYR A 3 -13.43 -22.06 4.84
CA TYR A 3 -14.59 -21.32 5.31
C TYR A 3 -14.20 -19.84 5.42
N CYS A 4 -14.90 -18.95 4.73
CA CYS A 4 -14.74 -17.52 4.89
C CYS A 4 -15.05 -17.14 6.33
N LYS A 5 -14.08 -16.59 7.05
CA LYS A 5 -14.26 -16.09 8.40
C LYS A 5 -14.88 -14.70 8.35
N ALA A 6 -16.09 -14.56 8.88
CA ALA A 6 -16.72 -13.25 9.04
C ALA A 6 -16.14 -12.53 10.26
N ILE A 7 -15.72 -11.28 10.06
CA ILE A 7 -15.15 -10.44 11.12
C ILE A 7 -16.06 -9.24 11.30
N LEU A 8 -16.55 -9.04 12.52
CA LEU A 8 -17.43 -7.93 12.85
C LEU A 8 -16.60 -6.72 13.28
N HIS A 9 -16.86 -5.59 12.66
CA HIS A 9 -16.21 -4.33 12.97
C HIS A 9 -17.22 -3.22 13.30
N ARG A 10 -16.78 -2.26 14.10
CA ARG A 10 -17.53 -1.03 14.34
C ARG A 10 -17.14 0.02 13.28
N HIS A 11 -18.06 0.89 12.91
CA HIS A 11 -17.77 2.02 12.01
C HIS A 11 -16.60 2.89 12.50
N LYS A 12 -16.51 3.12 13.82
CA LYS A 12 -15.38 3.84 14.42
C LYS A 12 -14.04 3.21 14.11
N ALA A 13 -13.94 1.88 14.15
CA ALA A 13 -12.70 1.17 13.86
C ALA A 13 -12.27 1.35 12.40
N LEU A 14 -13.23 1.27 11.46
CA LEU A 14 -12.96 1.53 10.05
C LEU A 14 -12.48 2.98 9.82
N VAL A 15 -13.15 3.96 10.40
CA VAL A 15 -12.75 5.38 10.29
C VAL A 15 -11.36 5.60 10.87
N CYS A 16 -11.07 5.03 12.04
CA CYS A 16 -9.75 5.12 12.66
C CYS A 16 -8.65 4.56 11.76
N SER A 17 -8.88 3.39 11.17
CA SER A 17 -7.96 2.75 10.24
C SER A 17 -7.72 3.61 8.99
N CYS A 18 -8.77 4.19 8.42
CA CYS A 18 -8.65 5.12 7.30
C CYS A 18 -7.81 6.35 7.66
N MET A 19 -8.02 6.93 8.84
CA MET A 19 -7.24 8.08 9.32
C MET A 19 -5.77 7.72 9.51
N THR A 20 -5.46 6.52 10.01
CA THR A 20 -4.10 6.02 10.13
C THR A 20 -3.39 6.00 8.79
N GLU A 21 -3.99 5.39 7.78
CA GLU A 21 -3.40 5.30 6.44
C GLU A 21 -3.22 6.66 5.78
N GLN A 22 -4.24 7.52 5.85
CA GLN A 22 -4.12 8.87 5.31
C GLN A 22 -2.98 9.66 5.94
N HIS A 23 -2.81 9.54 7.26
CA HIS A 23 -1.73 10.20 7.98
C HIS A 23 -0.37 9.73 7.45
N HIS A 24 -0.18 8.42 7.26
CA HIS A 24 1.08 7.86 6.78
C HIS A 24 1.35 8.15 5.31
N HIS A 25 0.32 8.14 4.47
CA HIS A 25 0.46 8.52 3.06
C HIS A 25 0.64 10.03 2.86
N GLY A 26 0.39 10.85 3.90
CA GLY A 26 0.26 12.30 3.73
C GLY A 26 -0.78 12.63 2.67
N GLN A 27 -1.89 11.86 2.66
CA GLN A 27 -2.92 11.98 1.63
C GLN A 27 -3.76 13.23 1.83
N THR A 28 -3.96 13.98 0.76
CA THR A 28 -4.72 15.23 0.72
C THR A 28 -5.85 15.15 -0.30
N LYS A 29 -6.70 16.16 -0.35
CA LYS A 29 -7.78 16.29 -1.35
C LYS A 29 -7.27 16.32 -2.81
N ASP A 30 -6.00 16.67 -3.01
CA ASP A 30 -5.39 16.80 -4.33
C ASP A 30 -4.78 15.48 -4.82
N ASP A 31 -4.78 14.45 -3.99
CA ASP A 31 -4.31 13.12 -4.36
C ASP A 31 -5.35 12.32 -5.15
N VAL A 32 -4.85 11.41 -5.96
CA VAL A 32 -5.65 10.41 -6.67
C VAL A 32 -5.13 9.02 -6.28
N PHE A 33 -5.95 8.26 -5.57
CA PHE A 33 -5.59 6.94 -5.08
C PHE A 33 -6.03 5.85 -6.04
N LEU A 34 -5.11 5.02 -6.54
CA LEU A 34 -5.45 3.84 -7.34
C LEU A 34 -5.56 2.62 -6.44
N CYS A 35 -6.78 2.08 -6.35
CA CYS A 35 -7.13 0.88 -5.61
C CYS A 35 -7.43 -0.26 -6.60
N ILE A 36 -6.59 -1.29 -6.57
CA ILE A 36 -6.68 -2.44 -7.49
C ILE A 36 -7.36 -3.64 -6.82
N PRO A 37 -7.05 -3.97 -5.54
CA PRO A 37 -7.68 -5.10 -4.88
C PRO A 37 -9.20 -4.94 -4.73
N PRO A 38 -9.94 -6.06 -4.70
CA PRO A 38 -11.39 -6.01 -4.54
C PRO A 38 -11.83 -5.34 -3.23
N LEU A 39 -12.94 -4.60 -3.26
CA LEU A 39 -13.44 -3.85 -2.10
C LEU A 39 -13.87 -4.71 -0.90
N TYR A 40 -14.00 -6.02 -1.06
CA TYR A 40 -14.20 -6.90 0.10
C TYR A 40 -12.91 -7.11 0.90
N HIS A 41 -11.74 -6.86 0.30
CA HIS A 41 -10.46 -6.87 1.00
C HIS A 41 -10.37 -5.67 1.95
N THR A 42 -9.95 -5.91 3.19
CA THR A 42 -9.94 -4.88 4.24
C THR A 42 -9.09 -3.67 3.84
N GLY A 43 -7.91 -3.89 3.29
CA GLY A 43 -7.06 -2.81 2.79
C GLY A 43 -7.71 -1.99 1.70
N ALA A 44 -8.42 -2.62 0.74
CA ALA A 44 -9.13 -1.88 -0.30
C ALA A 44 -10.21 -0.97 0.26
N LYS A 45 -11.00 -1.46 1.23
CA LYS A 45 -12.01 -0.65 1.91
C LYS A 45 -11.39 0.55 2.62
N MET A 46 -10.34 0.31 3.37
CA MET A 46 -9.64 1.31 4.15
C MET A 46 -9.14 2.46 3.27
N HIS A 47 -8.51 2.16 2.15
CA HIS A 47 -8.02 3.18 1.22
C HIS A 47 -9.15 3.88 0.47
N TRP A 48 -10.19 3.15 0.07
CA TRP A 48 -11.34 3.76 -0.61
C TRP A 48 -12.09 4.71 0.32
N PHE A 49 -12.46 4.28 1.51
CA PHE A 49 -13.08 5.16 2.50
C PHE A 49 -12.13 6.27 2.97
N GLY A 50 -10.83 5.98 3.04
CA GLY A 50 -9.81 6.98 3.30
C GLY A 50 -9.83 8.12 2.29
N SER A 51 -9.96 7.80 1.02
CA SER A 51 -10.09 8.81 -0.03
C SER A 51 -11.35 9.67 0.12
N LEU A 52 -12.49 9.07 0.52
CA LEU A 52 -13.70 9.83 0.82
C LEU A 52 -13.52 10.77 2.00
N ILE A 53 -12.82 10.34 3.06
CA ILE A 53 -12.57 11.17 4.25
C ILE A 53 -11.65 12.35 3.92
N SER A 54 -10.61 12.14 3.11
CA SER A 54 -9.69 13.22 2.69
C SER A 54 -10.24 14.12 1.60
N GLY A 55 -11.37 13.74 0.98
CA GLY A 55 -11.92 14.43 -0.18
C GLY A 55 -11.10 14.21 -1.46
N SER A 56 -10.24 13.19 -1.49
CA SER A 56 -9.44 12.83 -2.65
C SER A 56 -10.21 11.92 -3.62
N LYS A 57 -9.75 11.86 -4.86
CA LYS A 57 -10.27 10.92 -5.86
C LYS A 57 -9.78 9.51 -5.56
N ALA A 58 -10.67 8.52 -5.66
CA ALA A 58 -10.32 7.10 -5.67
C ALA A 58 -10.66 6.49 -7.03
N VAL A 59 -9.70 5.80 -7.63
CA VAL A 59 -9.86 5.07 -8.89
C VAL A 59 -9.86 3.58 -8.57
N LEU A 60 -10.89 2.87 -9.03
CA LEU A 60 -11.01 1.42 -8.87
C LEU A 60 -10.67 0.75 -10.19
N LEU A 61 -9.57 0.00 -10.22
CA LEU A 61 -9.15 -0.77 -11.39
C LEU A 61 -9.49 -2.26 -11.20
N ARG A 62 -10.24 -2.82 -12.13
CA ARG A 62 -10.46 -4.26 -12.21
C ARG A 62 -9.43 -4.89 -13.14
N GLY A 63 -8.46 -5.56 -12.56
CA GLY A 63 -7.41 -6.25 -13.28
C GLY A 63 -6.02 -5.81 -12.87
N VAL A 64 -5.04 -6.66 -13.13
CA VAL A 64 -3.68 -6.54 -12.55
C VAL A 64 -2.59 -6.56 -13.64
N LYS A 65 -2.95 -6.47 -14.92
CA LYS A 65 -1.94 -6.42 -15.98
C LYS A 65 -1.11 -5.15 -15.87
N PRO A 66 0.23 -5.24 -15.94
CA PRO A 66 1.12 -4.07 -15.86
C PRO A 66 0.70 -2.91 -16.77
N GLU A 67 0.36 -3.22 -18.01
CA GLU A 67 -0.04 -2.23 -19.01
C GLU A 67 -1.34 -1.49 -18.61
N TRP A 68 -2.26 -2.17 -17.97
CA TRP A 68 -3.52 -1.56 -17.49
C TRP A 68 -3.27 -0.66 -16.28
N ILE A 69 -2.41 -1.11 -15.35
CA ILE A 69 -2.04 -0.33 -14.17
C ILE A 69 -1.37 0.97 -14.61
N LEU A 70 -0.32 0.87 -15.43
CA LEU A 70 0.45 2.04 -15.88
C LEU A 70 -0.39 3.01 -16.73
N ARG A 71 -1.25 2.47 -17.60
CA ARG A 71 -2.19 3.29 -18.37
C ARG A 71 -3.17 4.02 -17.46
N THR A 72 -3.76 3.33 -16.48
CA THR A 72 -4.69 3.98 -15.54
C THR A 72 -3.99 5.06 -14.71
N ILE A 73 -2.75 4.83 -14.28
CA ILE A 73 -1.95 5.85 -13.58
C ILE A 73 -1.80 7.10 -14.46
N THR A 74 -1.49 6.91 -15.74
CA THR A 74 -1.33 7.99 -16.72
C THR A 74 -2.63 8.76 -16.97
N GLU A 75 -3.70 8.04 -17.30
CA GLU A 75 -4.98 8.63 -17.70
C GLU A 75 -5.70 9.32 -16.55
N GLU A 76 -5.68 8.71 -15.37
CA GLU A 76 -6.35 9.20 -14.17
C GLU A 76 -5.46 10.08 -13.29
N LYS A 77 -4.19 10.25 -13.66
CA LYS A 77 -3.16 11.01 -12.92
C LYS A 77 -3.00 10.55 -11.47
N CYS A 78 -2.92 9.22 -11.27
CA CYS A 78 -2.82 8.66 -9.94
C CYS A 78 -1.51 9.07 -9.26
N THR A 79 -1.62 9.49 -7.99
CA THR A 79 -0.49 9.95 -7.16
C THR A 79 -0.06 8.92 -6.14
N ILE A 80 -0.97 8.07 -5.71
CA ILE A 80 -0.75 6.99 -4.76
C ILE A 80 -1.33 5.71 -5.38
N VAL A 81 -0.53 4.64 -5.37
CA VAL A 81 -0.95 3.35 -5.94
C VAL A 81 -0.71 2.24 -4.93
N TRP A 82 -1.74 1.46 -4.63
CA TRP A 82 -1.56 0.26 -3.82
C TRP A 82 -1.31 -0.96 -4.70
N LEU A 83 -0.12 -1.54 -4.52
CA LEU A 83 0.31 -2.76 -5.19
C LEU A 83 0.47 -3.91 -4.19
N LEU A 84 0.10 -5.10 -4.61
CA LEU A 84 0.60 -6.31 -3.96
C LEU A 84 2.00 -6.62 -4.49
N VAL A 85 2.80 -7.32 -3.69
CA VAL A 85 4.17 -7.70 -4.06
C VAL A 85 4.25 -8.39 -5.44
N PRO A 86 3.39 -9.37 -5.80
CA PRO A 86 3.40 -9.97 -7.13
C PRO A 86 3.16 -8.97 -8.26
N TRP A 87 2.27 -8.00 -8.07
CA TRP A 87 1.96 -7.03 -9.13
C TRP A 87 3.10 -6.04 -9.36
N ALA A 88 3.78 -5.63 -8.28
CA ALA A 88 5.00 -4.84 -8.41
C ALA A 88 6.09 -5.62 -9.16
N GLN A 89 6.19 -6.92 -8.90
CA GLN A 89 7.10 -7.82 -9.57
C GLN A 89 6.77 -7.97 -11.07
N ASP A 90 5.49 -8.18 -11.40
CA ASP A 90 5.00 -8.27 -12.78
C ASP A 90 5.26 -6.99 -13.58
N ILE A 91 5.14 -5.81 -12.94
CA ILE A 91 5.48 -4.53 -13.59
C ILE A 91 6.96 -4.48 -13.93
N LEU A 92 7.84 -4.82 -12.99
CA LEU A 92 9.28 -4.83 -13.23
C LEU A 92 9.69 -5.85 -14.32
N ASP A 93 9.11 -7.05 -14.29
CA ASP A 93 9.36 -8.08 -15.29
C ASP A 93 8.87 -7.66 -16.69
N ALA A 94 7.77 -6.93 -16.75
CA ALA A 94 7.26 -6.37 -18.01
C ALA A 94 8.18 -5.27 -18.57
N ILE A 95 8.76 -4.44 -17.71
CA ILE A 95 9.75 -3.41 -18.11
C ILE A 95 11.04 -4.09 -18.59
N GLU A 96 11.58 -5.01 -17.81
CA GLU A 96 12.87 -5.67 -18.07
C GLU A 96 12.83 -6.56 -19.31
N SER A 97 11.67 -7.17 -19.61
CA SER A 97 11.47 -7.96 -20.85
C SER A 97 11.19 -7.11 -22.09
N GLY A 98 11.06 -5.78 -21.93
CA GLY A 98 10.69 -4.88 -23.03
C GLY A 98 9.22 -4.94 -23.45
N ARG A 99 8.38 -5.67 -22.72
CA ARG A 99 6.93 -5.73 -22.95
C ARG A 99 6.25 -4.39 -22.62
N VAL A 100 6.80 -3.68 -21.67
CA VAL A 100 6.40 -2.32 -21.27
C VAL A 100 7.57 -1.37 -21.54
N ASN A 101 7.31 -0.30 -22.32
CA ASN A 101 8.21 0.84 -22.43
C ASN A 101 7.64 2.00 -21.59
N LEU A 102 8.40 2.42 -20.57
CA LEU A 102 7.97 3.50 -19.67
C LEU A 102 7.78 4.85 -20.36
N ASP A 103 8.47 5.10 -21.47
CA ASP A 103 8.34 6.37 -22.24
C ASP A 103 6.92 6.59 -22.79
N HIS A 104 6.10 5.54 -22.82
CA HIS A 104 4.70 5.62 -23.25
C HIS A 104 3.72 6.05 -22.16
N TYR A 105 4.21 6.27 -20.93
CA TYR A 105 3.39 6.55 -19.77
C TYR A 105 3.83 7.85 -19.07
N LEU A 106 2.87 8.62 -18.59
CA LEU A 106 3.12 9.81 -17.78
C LEU A 106 2.99 9.41 -16.30
N LEU A 107 4.13 9.25 -15.61
CA LEU A 107 4.20 8.70 -14.27
C LEU A 107 4.79 9.66 -13.24
N ASP A 108 5.19 10.86 -13.61
CA ASP A 108 5.87 11.82 -12.73
C ASP A 108 5.05 12.23 -11.50
N GLN A 109 3.72 12.20 -11.63
CA GLN A 109 2.79 12.51 -10.54
C GLN A 109 2.65 11.36 -9.54
N TRP A 110 3.05 10.13 -9.90
CA TRP A 110 3.01 8.98 -8.99
C TRP A 110 4.10 9.10 -7.93
N ARG A 111 3.73 9.60 -6.76
CA ARG A 111 4.67 9.91 -5.68
C ARG A 111 4.89 8.79 -4.67
N LEU A 112 3.92 7.91 -4.50
CA LEU A 112 3.92 6.87 -3.47
C LEU A 112 3.44 5.53 -4.00
N MET A 113 4.26 4.51 -3.83
CA MET A 113 3.86 3.11 -3.95
C MET A 113 3.55 2.56 -2.55
N HIS A 114 2.28 2.35 -2.24
CA HIS A 114 1.90 1.56 -1.08
C HIS A 114 2.00 0.08 -1.46
N ILE A 115 2.79 -0.70 -0.72
CA ILE A 115 3.02 -2.11 -1.04
C ILE A 115 2.84 -2.99 0.19
N GLY A 116 2.11 -4.09 0.06
CA GLY A 116 1.85 -4.92 1.22
C GLY A 116 1.10 -6.21 0.94
N ALA A 117 0.31 -6.61 1.94
CA ALA A 117 -0.43 -7.87 2.05
C ALA A 117 0.46 -9.11 2.21
N GLN A 118 1.78 -8.95 2.18
CA GLN A 118 2.78 -9.98 2.49
C GLN A 118 4.13 -9.31 2.77
N PRO A 119 5.14 -10.05 3.31
CA PRO A 119 6.49 -9.51 3.49
C PRO A 119 7.05 -8.97 2.17
N VAL A 120 7.62 -7.77 2.22
CA VAL A 120 8.18 -7.08 1.04
C VAL A 120 9.66 -7.43 0.92
N PRO A 121 10.09 -8.12 -0.14
CA PRO A 121 11.50 -8.48 -0.32
C PRO A 121 12.36 -7.23 -0.53
N PRO A 122 13.49 -7.08 0.18
CA PRO A 122 14.43 -5.97 -0.03
C PRO A 122 14.91 -5.85 -1.49
N SER A 123 15.10 -6.98 -2.15
CA SER A 123 15.51 -7.02 -3.57
C SER A 123 14.47 -6.39 -4.50
N LEU A 124 13.18 -6.55 -4.21
CA LEU A 124 12.11 -5.95 -4.98
C LEU A 124 12.18 -4.42 -4.92
N ILE A 125 12.34 -3.85 -3.73
CA ILE A 125 12.42 -2.39 -3.55
C ILE A 125 13.69 -1.84 -4.22
N LYS A 126 14.83 -2.51 -4.05
CA LYS A 126 16.07 -2.10 -4.74
C LYS A 126 15.93 -2.12 -6.26
N ARG A 127 15.24 -3.12 -6.79
CA ARG A 127 14.95 -3.25 -8.22
C ARG A 127 13.96 -2.16 -8.68
N TRP A 128 12.92 -1.87 -7.88
CA TRP A 128 11.95 -0.81 -8.12
C TRP A 128 12.58 0.56 -8.28
N LEU A 129 13.45 0.92 -7.35
CA LEU A 129 14.13 2.22 -7.33
C LEU A 129 15.08 2.46 -8.52
N LYS A 130 15.45 1.43 -9.27
CA LYS A 130 16.21 1.61 -10.54
C LYS A 130 15.36 2.26 -11.63
N TYR A 131 14.07 1.93 -11.68
CA TYR A 131 13.13 2.43 -12.69
C TYR A 131 12.33 3.64 -12.19
N PHE A 132 12.11 3.71 -10.89
CA PHE A 132 11.32 4.74 -10.23
C PHE A 132 12.10 5.39 -9.08
N PRO A 133 13.22 6.08 -9.36
CA PRO A 133 14.13 6.58 -8.32
C PRO A 133 13.51 7.67 -7.43
N HIS A 134 12.45 8.34 -7.90
CA HIS A 134 11.75 9.39 -7.16
C HIS A 134 10.54 8.89 -6.36
N HIS A 135 10.15 7.63 -6.55
CA HIS A 135 9.03 7.07 -5.79
C HIS A 135 9.38 6.88 -4.34
N LYS A 136 8.49 7.34 -3.48
CA LYS A 136 8.46 6.85 -2.10
C LYS A 136 7.70 5.53 -2.07
N TYR A 137 8.02 4.71 -1.07
CA TYR A 137 7.20 3.55 -0.78
C TYR A 137 6.90 3.49 0.70
N ASP A 138 5.77 2.92 1.05
CA ASP A 138 5.48 2.48 2.39
C ASP A 138 4.92 1.05 2.37
N THR A 139 4.97 0.42 3.51
CA THR A 139 4.32 -0.86 3.75
C THR A 139 3.73 -0.87 5.15
N ASN A 140 2.73 -1.69 5.37
CA ASN A 140 2.16 -1.86 6.69
C ASN A 140 2.02 -3.34 7.05
N TYR A 141 2.03 -3.61 8.35
CA TYR A 141 1.60 -4.86 8.93
C TYR A 141 0.23 -4.68 9.55
N GLY A 142 -0.71 -5.50 9.13
CA GLY A 142 -2.06 -5.47 9.64
C GLY A 142 -2.82 -6.74 9.31
N LEU A 143 -3.98 -6.89 9.91
CA LEU A 143 -4.86 -8.04 9.77
C LEU A 143 -6.28 -7.57 9.48
N SER A 144 -7.12 -8.46 8.95
CA SER A 144 -8.55 -8.18 8.82
C SER A 144 -9.21 -7.90 10.17
N GLU A 145 -8.75 -8.55 11.22
CA GLU A 145 -9.21 -8.36 12.59
C GLU A 145 -8.91 -6.98 13.17
N SER A 146 -7.84 -6.34 12.71
CA SER A 146 -7.47 -4.97 13.08
C SER A 146 -8.04 -3.91 12.15
N ILE A 147 -8.64 -4.29 11.04
CA ILE A 147 -9.08 -3.41 9.93
C ILE A 147 -7.92 -2.65 9.27
N GLY A 148 -6.71 -2.99 9.51
CA GLY A 148 -5.66 -2.26 8.84
C GLY A 148 -4.37 -2.21 9.61
N PRO A 149 -3.60 -1.13 9.43
CA PRO A 149 -2.20 -1.13 9.81
C PRO A 149 -2.03 -1.05 11.32
N GLY A 150 -1.33 -2.04 11.89
CA GLY A 150 -0.81 -1.94 13.25
C GLY A 150 0.56 -1.28 13.26
N CYS A 151 1.43 -1.70 12.35
CA CYS A 151 2.75 -1.09 12.14
C CYS A 151 2.87 -0.53 10.74
N VAL A 152 3.65 0.53 10.58
CA VAL A 152 3.94 1.18 9.30
C VAL A 152 5.43 1.41 9.13
N HIS A 153 5.93 1.07 7.97
CA HIS A 153 7.30 1.32 7.54
C HIS A 153 7.31 2.33 6.39
N LEU A 154 7.87 3.51 6.64
CA LEU A 154 8.03 4.56 5.64
C LEU A 154 9.36 4.36 4.91
N GLY A 155 9.30 3.59 3.82
CA GLY A 155 10.39 2.92 3.15
C GLY A 155 11.62 3.71 2.78
N VAL A 156 11.50 4.68 1.85
CA VAL A 156 12.72 5.32 1.30
C VAL A 156 13.56 6.07 2.33
N ASP A 157 12.96 6.53 3.41
CA ASP A 157 13.66 7.21 4.49
C ASP A 157 14.35 6.22 5.45
N ASN A 158 14.13 4.91 5.25
CA ASN A 158 14.68 3.83 6.05
C ASN A 158 15.14 2.67 5.17
N ILE A 159 15.85 2.97 4.09
CA ILE A 159 16.21 2.01 3.05
C ILE A 159 17.08 0.84 3.59
N GLU A 160 17.87 1.09 4.64
CA GLU A 160 18.67 0.07 5.30
C GLU A 160 17.84 -0.95 6.08
N LYS A 161 16.60 -0.61 6.38
CA LYS A 161 15.65 -1.47 7.12
C LYS A 161 14.55 -2.03 6.23
N ILE A 162 14.78 -2.12 4.93
CA ILE A 162 13.84 -2.75 3.99
C ILE A 162 13.52 -4.17 4.49
N GLY A 163 12.23 -4.50 4.50
CA GLY A 163 11.72 -5.78 4.98
C GLY A 163 11.24 -5.74 6.43
N ALA A 164 11.54 -4.67 7.18
CA ALA A 164 10.91 -4.45 8.48
C ALA A 164 9.43 -4.06 8.30
N ILE A 165 8.60 -4.42 9.29
CA ILE A 165 7.18 -4.02 9.32
C ILE A 165 6.98 -2.60 9.88
N GLY A 166 8.06 -1.95 10.32
CA GLY A 166 8.07 -0.59 10.82
C GLY A 166 7.75 -0.44 12.31
N LYS A 167 7.16 0.69 12.64
CA LYS A 167 6.81 1.10 14.00
C LYS A 167 5.30 1.16 14.14
N ALA A 168 4.83 1.30 15.41
CA ALA A 168 3.41 1.54 15.67
C ALA A 168 2.86 2.67 14.78
N GLY A 169 1.77 2.40 14.10
CA GLY A 169 1.10 3.36 13.25
C GLY A 169 0.42 4.48 14.06
N TYR A 170 0.03 5.55 13.38
CA TYR A 170 -0.76 6.63 13.99
C TYR A 170 -2.02 6.06 14.64
N LEU A 171 -2.28 6.42 15.89
CA LEU A 171 -3.37 5.90 16.75
C LEU A 171 -3.23 4.42 17.15
N TRP A 172 -2.07 3.80 16.95
CA TRP A 172 -1.79 2.42 17.35
C TRP A 172 -0.72 2.34 18.42
N GLN A 173 -0.75 1.25 19.18
CA GLN A 173 0.28 0.87 20.13
C GLN A 173 0.72 -0.55 19.84
N THR A 174 2.03 -0.80 19.98
CA THR A 174 2.62 -2.13 19.79
C THR A 174 3.51 -2.46 20.97
N ARG A 175 3.59 -3.75 21.29
CA ARG A 175 4.48 -4.30 22.33
C ARG A 175 5.24 -5.46 21.75
N ILE A 176 6.50 -5.59 22.13
CA ILE A 176 7.27 -6.82 21.92
C ILE A 176 7.25 -7.56 23.24
N ILE A 177 6.81 -8.81 23.23
CA ILE A 177 6.65 -9.64 24.43
C ILE A 177 7.39 -10.95 24.24
N ASP A 178 7.83 -11.57 25.35
CA ASP A 178 8.33 -12.92 25.39
C ASP A 178 7.18 -13.95 25.40
N GLU A 179 7.55 -15.23 25.47
CA GLU A 179 6.58 -16.33 25.53
C GLU A 179 5.70 -16.32 26.80
N GLN A 180 6.14 -15.63 27.85
CA GLN A 180 5.42 -15.45 29.11
C GLN A 180 4.54 -14.19 29.10
N GLY A 181 4.54 -13.43 28.01
CA GLY A 181 3.76 -12.20 27.85
C GLY A 181 4.35 -10.97 28.54
N GLN A 182 5.63 -11.03 28.94
CA GLN A 182 6.34 -9.90 29.54
C GLN A 182 6.97 -9.03 28.45
N ASP A 183 7.03 -7.71 28.68
CA ASP A 183 7.68 -6.79 27.78
C ASP A 183 9.18 -7.11 27.68
N VAL A 184 9.69 -7.17 26.46
CA VAL A 184 11.10 -7.23 26.16
C VAL A 184 11.56 -5.93 25.51
N ALA A 185 12.78 -5.48 25.89
CA ALA A 185 13.36 -4.22 25.41
C ALA A 185 13.80 -4.30 23.93
#